data_236452b78bb415fddc3fb1421a207cec
#
_entry.id   236452b78bb415fddc3fb1421a207cec
#
_cell.length_a   1.000
_cell.length_b   1.000
_cell.length_c   1.000
_cell.angle_alpha   90.00
_cell.angle_beta   90.00
_cell.angle_gamma   90.00
#
_symmetry.space_group_name_H-M   'P 1'
#
loop_
_entity.id
_entity.type
_entity.pdbx_description
1 polymer ?
#
loop_
_entity_poly.entity_id
_entity_poly.type
_entity_poly.pdbx_seq_one_letter_code
_entity_poly.pdbx_strand_id
1 'polypeptide(L)'
;MGIDLPLIWFVIIVFSTMMYVVMDGFDLGIGILFPWVKDSGDRDVMMNTVAPVWDGNETWLVLGGAALFGAFPLAYAVILDALAIPLTLMLFGLIFRGVAFEFRFKATAEKRHIWDKAFIWGSLFATFSQGVVVGAIINGFPVNGRTYAGGALDWLTPFALFCGLGLVVTYALLGCTWLVMKTAGDLQTRMYRLATPLLVILLLVLAVVSIWTPIAHPEIATRWFSLPNLFVLLPVPILVLLSAWGIQHGVKNAAHYSPFLLTLLLVFLGLSGLGISIWPLLIPPSITLWQAAAPPQSLGFMLVGALFIIPIILVYTFWSYYVFRGKVSHEQGYH
;
A
#
# COMPACT_ATOMS: atom_id res chain seq x y z
N MET A 1 31.98 15.90 -6.88
CA MET A 1 30.70 15.20 -7.06
C MET A 1 29.65 15.99 -6.28
N GLY A 2 28.64 16.53 -6.95
CA GLY A 2 27.52 17.21 -6.29
C GLY A 2 26.54 16.20 -5.67
N ILE A 3 25.72 16.64 -4.73
CA ILE A 3 24.64 15.83 -4.15
C ILE A 3 23.58 15.62 -5.22
N ASP A 4 23.19 14.37 -5.47
CA ASP A 4 22.11 14.00 -6.41
C ASP A 4 20.73 14.22 -5.74
N LEU A 5 20.25 15.47 -5.78
CA LEU A 5 18.99 15.87 -5.18
C LEU A 5 17.77 15.11 -5.76
N PRO A 6 17.67 14.88 -7.08
CA PRO A 6 16.62 14.03 -7.66
C PRO A 6 16.56 12.64 -7.05
N LEU A 7 17.72 11.98 -6.88
CA LEU A 7 17.79 10.67 -6.26
C LEU A 7 17.32 10.68 -4.80
N ILE A 8 17.71 11.69 -4.03
CA ILE A 8 17.27 11.83 -2.63
C ILE A 8 15.75 11.96 -2.57
N TRP A 9 15.15 12.81 -3.40
CA TRP A 9 13.70 12.99 -3.44
C TRP A 9 12.97 11.74 -3.92
N PHE A 10 13.53 11.02 -4.87
CA PHE A 10 12.99 9.73 -5.28
C PHE A 10 12.94 8.75 -4.10
N VAL A 11 14.03 8.63 -3.33
CA VAL A 11 14.08 7.77 -2.14
C VAL A 11 13.05 8.20 -1.09
N ILE A 12 12.89 9.51 -0.85
CA ILE A 12 11.87 10.03 0.09
C ILE A 12 10.46 9.66 -0.37
N ILE A 13 10.14 9.78 -1.66
CA ILE A 13 8.82 9.45 -2.20
C ILE A 13 8.56 7.94 -2.13
N VAL A 14 9.54 7.11 -2.51
CA VAL A 14 9.44 5.65 -2.40
C VAL A 14 9.25 5.24 -0.94
N PHE A 15 10.00 5.84 -0.02
CA PHE A 15 9.85 5.59 1.42
C PHE A 15 8.45 5.98 1.91
N SER A 16 7.95 7.17 1.56
CA SER A 16 6.61 7.61 1.94
C SER A 16 5.52 6.70 1.39
N THR A 17 5.64 6.31 0.12
CA THR A 17 4.70 5.37 -0.52
C THR A 17 4.72 4.01 0.18
N MET A 18 5.92 3.51 0.51
CA MET A 18 6.08 2.25 1.22
C MET A 18 5.46 2.32 2.62
N MET A 19 5.73 3.39 3.37
CA MET A 19 5.12 3.63 4.68
C MET A 19 3.60 3.68 4.58
N TYR A 20 3.05 4.38 3.58
CA TYR A 20 1.61 4.41 3.34
C TYR A 20 1.05 3.01 3.10
N VAL A 21 1.63 2.24 2.16
CA VAL A 21 1.15 0.89 1.82
C VAL A 21 1.20 -0.07 3.00
N VAL A 22 2.26 -0.01 3.82
CA VAL A 22 2.37 -0.89 4.98
C VAL A 22 1.43 -0.49 6.11
N MET A 23 1.27 0.83 6.36
CA MET A 23 0.55 1.32 7.53
C MET A 23 -0.95 1.47 7.25
N ASP A 24 -1.35 2.15 6.18
CA ASP A 24 -2.76 2.25 5.81
C ASP A 24 -3.30 0.96 5.17
N GLY A 25 -2.39 0.11 4.66
CA GLY A 25 -2.77 -1.17 4.05
C GLY A 25 -3.47 -2.13 5.02
N PHE A 26 -3.04 -2.26 6.27
CA PHE A 26 -3.77 -3.09 7.22
C PHE A 26 -5.06 -2.43 7.71
N ASP A 27 -5.13 -1.09 7.75
CA ASP A 27 -6.36 -0.36 8.08
C ASP A 27 -7.46 -0.63 7.04
N LEU A 28 -7.12 -0.48 5.77
CA LEU A 28 -8.01 -0.82 4.64
C LEU A 28 -8.32 -2.33 4.62
N GLY A 29 -7.33 -3.16 4.96
CA GLY A 29 -7.48 -4.61 5.07
C GLY A 29 -8.54 -5.02 6.10
N ILE A 30 -8.66 -4.31 7.22
CA ILE A 30 -9.72 -4.53 8.21
C ILE A 30 -11.09 -4.29 7.59
N GLY A 31 -11.29 -3.21 6.83
CA GLY A 31 -12.54 -2.93 6.15
C GLY A 31 -12.91 -4.01 5.12
N ILE A 32 -11.91 -4.49 4.38
CA ILE A 32 -12.08 -5.60 3.43
C ILE A 32 -12.51 -6.88 4.15
N LEU A 33 -12.05 -7.12 5.38
CA LEU A 33 -12.37 -8.32 6.17
C LEU A 33 -13.73 -8.27 6.88
N PHE A 34 -14.37 -7.11 7.02
CA PHE A 34 -15.66 -6.96 7.69
C PHE A 34 -16.76 -7.95 7.24
N PRO A 35 -16.92 -8.27 5.94
CA PRO A 35 -17.94 -9.24 5.49
C PRO A 35 -17.80 -10.63 6.11
N TRP A 36 -16.59 -11.04 6.50
CA TRP A 36 -16.33 -12.34 7.13
C TRP A 36 -16.63 -12.36 8.64
N VAL A 37 -16.89 -11.19 9.26
CA VAL A 37 -17.21 -11.07 10.69
C VAL A 37 -18.61 -10.52 10.82
N LYS A 38 -19.56 -11.34 11.29
CA LYS A 38 -20.98 -10.98 11.37
C LYS A 38 -21.34 -10.29 12.70
N ASP A 39 -20.63 -10.62 13.76
CA ASP A 39 -20.87 -10.08 15.08
C ASP A 39 -20.49 -8.59 15.15
N SER A 40 -21.40 -7.75 15.66
CA SER A 40 -21.18 -6.29 15.73
C SER A 40 -20.12 -5.92 16.76
N GLY A 41 -20.03 -6.67 17.87
CA GLY A 41 -19.01 -6.44 18.89
C GLY A 41 -17.60 -6.80 18.38
N ASP A 42 -17.47 -7.91 17.65
CA ASP A 42 -16.19 -8.24 16.98
C ASP A 42 -15.79 -7.16 15.96
N ARG A 43 -16.75 -6.59 15.21
CA ARG A 43 -16.48 -5.46 14.29
C ARG A 43 -16.05 -4.20 15.05
N ASP A 44 -16.61 -3.93 16.21
CA ASP A 44 -16.18 -2.82 17.08
C ASP A 44 -14.74 -3.03 17.53
N VAL A 45 -14.38 -4.24 17.95
CA VAL A 45 -12.99 -4.60 18.29
C VAL A 45 -12.06 -4.42 17.08
N MET A 46 -12.44 -4.89 15.90
CA MET A 46 -11.63 -4.73 14.68
C MET A 46 -11.33 -3.26 14.40
N MET A 47 -12.33 -2.39 14.41
CA MET A 47 -12.14 -0.94 14.17
C MET A 47 -11.29 -0.29 15.27
N ASN A 48 -11.53 -0.64 16.53
CA ASN A 48 -10.78 -0.09 17.67
C ASN A 48 -9.27 -0.44 17.61
N THR A 49 -8.88 -1.49 16.89
CA THR A 49 -7.44 -1.80 16.73
C THR A 49 -6.69 -0.75 15.93
N VAL A 50 -7.37 0.04 15.10
CA VAL A 50 -6.77 1.02 14.18
C VAL A 50 -7.30 2.44 14.40
N ALA A 51 -8.43 2.61 15.08
CA ALA A 51 -9.02 3.92 15.36
C ALA A 51 -8.04 4.97 15.94
N PRO A 52 -7.05 4.60 16.78
CA PRO A 52 -6.10 5.59 17.29
C PRO A 52 -5.00 6.00 16.31
N VAL A 53 -4.82 5.30 15.17
CA VAL A 53 -3.63 5.45 14.30
C VAL A 53 -3.94 5.71 12.83
N TRP A 54 -5.18 5.44 12.36
CA TRP A 54 -5.53 5.47 10.94
C TRP A 54 -5.25 6.82 10.26
N ASP A 55 -5.57 7.94 10.92
CA ASP A 55 -5.34 9.29 10.39
C ASP A 55 -3.84 9.58 10.22
N GLY A 56 -3.03 9.18 11.22
CA GLY A 56 -1.58 9.24 11.12
C GLY A 56 -0.99 8.38 10.00
N ASN A 57 -1.61 7.23 9.69
CA ASN A 57 -1.19 6.36 8.61
C ASN A 57 -1.44 6.98 7.23
N GLU A 58 -2.55 7.70 7.04
CA GLU A 58 -2.83 8.44 5.80
C GLU A 58 -1.87 9.60 5.54
N THR A 59 -1.23 10.15 6.57
CA THR A 59 -0.25 11.24 6.43
C THR A 59 0.87 10.90 5.45
N TRP A 60 1.26 9.63 5.35
CA TRP A 60 2.30 9.18 4.41
C TRP A 60 1.88 9.30 2.95
N LEU A 61 0.58 9.14 2.62
CA LEU A 61 0.06 9.39 1.27
C LEU A 61 0.15 10.88 0.93
N VAL A 62 -0.21 11.74 1.86
CA VAL A 62 -0.15 13.20 1.68
C VAL A 62 1.30 13.66 1.49
N LEU A 63 2.23 13.15 2.30
CA LEU A 63 3.66 13.45 2.16
C LEU A 63 4.20 12.99 0.79
N GLY A 64 3.88 11.77 0.37
CA GLY A 64 4.31 11.22 -0.93
C GLY A 64 3.77 12.03 -2.11
N GLY A 65 2.48 12.38 -2.08
CA GLY A 65 1.84 13.20 -3.12
C GLY A 65 2.38 14.63 -3.19
N ALA A 66 2.56 15.29 -2.05
CA ALA A 66 3.14 16.63 -1.98
C ALA A 66 4.61 16.64 -2.44
N ALA A 67 5.39 15.63 -2.03
CA ALA A 67 6.77 15.46 -2.47
C ALA A 67 6.87 15.20 -3.98
N LEU A 68 5.98 14.36 -4.54
CA LEU A 68 5.93 14.12 -5.98
C LEU A 68 5.61 15.41 -6.75
N PHE A 69 4.62 16.18 -6.29
CA PHE A 69 4.26 17.48 -6.87
C PHE A 69 5.43 18.46 -6.89
N GLY A 70 6.14 18.59 -5.76
CA GLY A 70 7.21 19.56 -5.61
C GLY A 70 8.53 19.13 -6.28
N ALA A 71 8.90 17.85 -6.16
CA ALA A 71 10.18 17.34 -6.64
C ALA A 71 10.14 16.89 -8.11
N PHE A 72 9.01 16.36 -8.57
CA PHE A 72 8.86 15.82 -9.92
C PHE A 72 7.57 16.32 -10.60
N PRO A 73 7.44 17.65 -10.83
CA PRO A 73 6.20 18.25 -11.32
C PRO A 73 5.75 17.71 -12.67
N LEU A 74 6.68 17.32 -13.56
CA LEU A 74 6.36 16.69 -14.82
C LEU A 74 5.69 15.32 -14.63
N ALA A 75 6.26 14.50 -13.76
CA ALA A 75 5.69 13.18 -13.47
C ALA A 75 4.33 13.32 -12.78
N TYR A 76 4.21 14.24 -11.84
CA TYR A 76 2.93 14.54 -11.17
C TYR A 76 1.84 14.90 -12.17
N ALA A 77 2.10 15.83 -13.11
CA ALA A 77 1.12 16.24 -14.11
C ALA A 77 0.69 15.06 -15.01
N VAL A 78 1.65 14.29 -15.56
CA VAL A 78 1.35 13.15 -16.43
C VAL A 78 0.58 12.04 -15.70
N ILE A 79 0.99 11.72 -14.47
CA ILE A 79 0.33 10.67 -13.66
C ILE A 79 -1.12 11.09 -13.32
N LEU A 80 -1.34 12.35 -12.93
CA LEU A 80 -2.69 12.83 -12.63
C LEU A 80 -3.61 12.84 -13.85
N ASP A 81 -3.11 13.24 -15.01
CA ASP A 81 -3.89 13.21 -16.25
C ASP A 81 -4.24 11.76 -16.64
N ALA A 82 -3.25 10.88 -16.65
CA ALA A 82 -3.43 9.47 -17.04
C ALA A 82 -4.33 8.69 -16.07
N LEU A 83 -4.27 9.00 -14.80
CA LEU A 83 -4.91 8.25 -13.71
C LEU A 83 -5.99 9.04 -12.97
N ALA A 84 -6.53 10.10 -13.57
CA ALA A 84 -7.53 10.96 -12.93
C ALA A 84 -8.72 10.17 -12.36
N ILE A 85 -9.24 9.21 -13.11
CA ILE A 85 -10.39 8.40 -12.68
C ILE A 85 -10.04 7.48 -11.51
N PRO A 86 -9.03 6.57 -11.59
CA PRO A 86 -8.73 5.69 -10.47
C PRO A 86 -8.24 6.44 -9.22
N LEU A 87 -7.51 7.55 -9.36
CA LEU A 87 -7.11 8.39 -8.23
C LEU A 87 -8.32 9.06 -7.56
N THR A 88 -9.27 9.55 -8.35
CA THR A 88 -10.51 10.13 -7.82
C THR A 88 -11.34 9.06 -7.08
N LEU A 89 -11.49 7.86 -7.66
CA LEU A 89 -12.17 6.74 -6.99
C LEU A 89 -11.47 6.31 -5.70
N MET A 90 -10.13 6.31 -5.70
CA MET A 90 -9.34 6.06 -4.50
C MET A 90 -9.67 7.08 -3.39
N LEU A 91 -9.66 8.38 -3.72
CA LEU A 91 -9.96 9.45 -2.75
C LEU A 91 -11.39 9.34 -2.22
N PHE A 92 -12.38 9.09 -3.06
CA PHE A 92 -13.75 8.82 -2.60
C PHE A 92 -13.80 7.63 -1.65
N GLY A 93 -13.11 6.54 -1.98
CA GLY A 93 -13.01 5.37 -1.10
C GLY A 93 -12.43 5.72 0.27
N LEU A 94 -11.33 6.48 0.31
CA LEU A 94 -10.69 6.94 1.55
C LEU A 94 -11.62 7.86 2.36
N ILE A 95 -12.33 8.79 1.72
CA ILE A 95 -13.31 9.66 2.38
C ILE A 95 -14.43 8.83 3.05
N PHE A 96 -15.03 7.88 2.31
CA PHE A 96 -16.08 7.03 2.88
C PHE A 96 -15.57 6.17 4.04
N ARG A 97 -14.36 5.63 3.93
CA ARG A 97 -13.72 4.88 5.00
C ARG A 97 -13.46 5.76 6.23
N GLY A 98 -12.86 6.95 6.05
CA GLY A 98 -12.57 7.88 7.14
C GLY A 98 -13.86 8.36 7.85
N VAL A 99 -14.89 8.74 7.10
CA VAL A 99 -16.19 9.13 7.65
C VAL A 99 -16.82 7.97 8.43
N ALA A 100 -16.68 6.72 7.97
CA ALA A 100 -17.23 5.56 8.66
C ALA A 100 -16.60 5.35 10.04
N PHE A 101 -15.30 5.64 10.25
CA PHE A 101 -14.67 5.58 11.57
C PHE A 101 -15.38 6.47 12.57
N GLU A 102 -15.67 7.73 12.21
CA GLU A 102 -16.26 8.70 13.13
C GLU A 102 -17.75 8.48 13.38
N PHE A 103 -18.50 8.14 12.33
CA PHE A 103 -19.96 8.11 12.41
C PHE A 103 -20.50 6.76 12.88
N ARG A 104 -19.80 5.64 12.63
CA ARG A 104 -20.28 4.32 13.03
C ARG A 104 -20.45 4.17 14.53
N PHE A 105 -19.52 4.67 15.35
CA PHE A 105 -19.59 4.62 16.80
C PHE A 105 -20.68 5.53 17.39
N LYS A 106 -21.01 6.61 16.68
CA LYS A 106 -22.06 7.57 17.08
C LYS A 106 -23.45 7.21 16.53
N ALA A 107 -23.52 6.22 15.62
CA ALA A 107 -24.76 5.82 14.98
C ALA A 107 -25.63 4.97 15.92
N THR A 108 -26.95 5.12 15.80
CA THR A 108 -27.91 4.19 16.44
C THR A 108 -27.73 2.77 15.88
N ALA A 109 -28.10 1.75 16.67
CA ALA A 109 -27.97 0.35 16.26
C ALA A 109 -28.60 0.05 14.89
N GLU A 110 -29.72 0.71 14.57
CA GLU A 110 -30.43 0.56 13.29
C GLU A 110 -29.63 1.12 12.10
N LYS A 111 -28.81 2.15 12.29
CA LYS A 111 -28.07 2.85 11.24
C LYS A 111 -26.61 2.37 11.11
N ARG A 112 -26.09 1.58 12.05
CA ARG A 112 -24.71 1.07 12.02
C ARG A 112 -24.39 0.33 10.74
N HIS A 113 -25.35 -0.42 10.19
CA HIS A 113 -25.17 -1.18 8.96
C HIS A 113 -24.83 -0.32 7.72
N ILE A 114 -25.24 0.96 7.72
CA ILE A 114 -24.91 1.92 6.64
C ILE A 114 -23.41 2.24 6.68
N TRP A 115 -22.91 2.51 7.89
CA TRP A 115 -21.50 2.82 8.10
C TRP A 115 -20.59 1.59 7.93
N ASP A 116 -21.09 0.39 8.30
CA ASP A 116 -20.41 -0.87 7.97
C ASP A 116 -20.21 -1.00 6.47
N LYS A 117 -21.25 -0.73 5.67
CA LYS A 117 -21.15 -0.74 4.20
C LYS A 117 -20.21 0.34 3.68
N ALA A 118 -20.25 1.55 4.23
CA ALA A 118 -19.35 2.64 3.87
C ALA A 118 -17.88 2.25 4.15
N PHE A 119 -17.62 1.62 5.29
CA PHE A 119 -16.29 1.13 5.65
C PHE A 119 -15.80 0.03 4.71
N ILE A 120 -16.65 -0.97 4.41
CA ILE A 120 -16.34 -2.08 3.50
C ILE A 120 -16.04 -1.55 2.08
N TRP A 121 -16.99 -0.84 1.50
CA TRP A 121 -16.87 -0.38 0.11
C TRP A 121 -15.83 0.71 -0.05
N GLY A 122 -15.70 1.62 0.92
CA GLY A 122 -14.65 2.63 0.94
C GLY A 122 -13.26 1.99 0.93
N SER A 123 -13.02 1.02 1.82
CA SER A 123 -11.76 0.29 1.88
C SER A 123 -11.49 -0.52 0.60
N LEU A 124 -12.50 -1.20 0.07
CA LEU A 124 -12.37 -2.01 -1.14
C LEU A 124 -12.06 -1.15 -2.38
N PHE A 125 -12.82 -0.05 -2.60
CA PHE A 125 -12.59 0.84 -3.73
C PHE A 125 -11.25 1.57 -3.64
N ALA A 126 -10.88 2.06 -2.45
CA ALA A 126 -9.58 2.69 -2.25
C ALA A 126 -8.44 1.72 -2.58
N THR A 127 -8.47 0.52 -2.03
CA THR A 127 -7.43 -0.51 -2.24
C THR A 127 -7.36 -0.95 -3.70
N PHE A 128 -8.51 -1.27 -4.31
CA PHE A 128 -8.57 -1.70 -5.70
C PHE A 128 -8.00 -0.63 -6.64
N SER A 129 -8.40 0.63 -6.44
CA SER A 129 -7.90 1.75 -7.24
C SER A 129 -6.40 1.96 -7.06
N GLN A 130 -5.86 1.84 -5.85
CA GLN A 130 -4.41 1.88 -5.60
C GLN A 130 -3.66 0.81 -6.40
N GLY A 131 -4.15 -0.43 -6.39
CA GLY A 131 -3.53 -1.52 -7.15
C GLY A 131 -3.63 -1.29 -8.66
N VAL A 132 -4.73 -0.75 -9.16
CA VAL A 132 -4.89 -0.33 -10.57
C VAL A 132 -3.87 0.74 -10.92
N VAL A 133 -3.66 1.75 -10.06
CA VAL A 133 -2.65 2.80 -10.24
C VAL A 133 -1.24 2.18 -10.36
N VAL A 134 -0.89 1.26 -9.48
CA VAL A 134 0.41 0.56 -9.52
C VAL A 134 0.58 -0.20 -10.84
N GLY A 135 -0.42 -0.98 -11.25
CA GLY A 135 -0.37 -1.74 -12.51
C GLY A 135 -0.29 -0.84 -13.75
N ALA A 136 -1.01 0.29 -13.76
CA ALA A 136 -0.98 1.24 -14.86
C ALA A 136 0.39 1.97 -14.95
N ILE A 137 1.02 2.29 -13.81
CA ILE A 137 2.38 2.88 -13.80
C ILE A 137 3.40 1.90 -14.39
N ILE A 138 3.29 0.59 -14.11
CA ILE A 138 4.18 -0.42 -14.68
C ILE A 138 4.00 -0.53 -16.18
N ASN A 139 2.76 -0.47 -16.68
CA ASN A 139 2.48 -0.46 -18.12
C ASN A 139 3.05 0.80 -18.81
N GLY A 140 3.20 1.89 -18.05
CA GLY A 140 3.66 3.17 -18.56
C GLY A 140 2.59 3.97 -19.29
N PHE A 141 2.94 5.19 -19.65
CA PHE A 141 2.05 6.15 -20.29
C PHE A 141 2.67 6.74 -21.54
N PRO A 142 1.89 6.93 -22.62
CA PRO A 142 2.34 7.70 -23.77
C PRO A 142 2.47 9.18 -23.40
N VAL A 143 3.63 9.77 -23.67
CA VAL A 143 3.96 11.15 -23.36
C VAL A 143 4.39 11.86 -24.63
N ASN A 144 3.84 13.05 -24.89
CA ASN A 144 4.28 13.94 -25.98
C ASN A 144 4.82 15.23 -25.35
N GLY A 145 6.15 15.39 -25.44
CA GLY A 145 6.83 16.50 -24.78
C GLY A 145 6.68 16.44 -23.26
N ARG A 146 5.83 17.27 -22.70
CA ARG A 146 5.61 17.37 -21.24
C ARG A 146 4.19 17.02 -20.81
N THR A 147 3.37 16.47 -21.71
CA THR A 147 1.95 16.20 -21.46
C THR A 147 1.62 14.73 -21.73
N TYR A 148 0.64 14.21 -21.03
CA TYR A 148 0.06 12.91 -21.31
C TYR A 148 -0.58 12.93 -22.70
N ALA A 149 -0.33 11.91 -23.52
CA ALA A 149 -0.81 11.82 -24.90
C ALA A 149 -1.84 10.72 -25.14
N GLY A 150 -2.30 10.08 -24.08
CA GLY A 150 -3.28 8.98 -24.15
C GLY A 150 -4.71 9.41 -23.90
N GLY A 151 -5.61 8.43 -23.84
CA GLY A 151 -7.02 8.60 -23.53
C GLY A 151 -7.36 8.45 -22.06
N ALA A 152 -8.55 8.91 -21.65
CA ALA A 152 -9.03 8.89 -20.27
C ALA A 152 -9.21 7.46 -19.69
N LEU A 153 -9.22 6.41 -20.52
CA LEU A 153 -9.44 5.02 -20.11
C LEU A 153 -8.24 4.11 -20.40
N ASP A 154 -7.07 4.64 -20.76
CA ASP A 154 -5.88 3.83 -21.08
C ASP A 154 -5.33 3.07 -19.86
N TRP A 155 -5.65 3.53 -18.67
CA TRP A 155 -5.34 2.81 -17.42
C TRP A 155 -6.16 1.50 -17.27
N LEU A 156 -7.29 1.35 -18.00
CA LEU A 156 -8.19 0.20 -17.90
C LEU A 156 -7.66 -0.99 -18.69
N THR A 157 -6.54 -1.53 -18.25
CA THR A 157 -5.89 -2.71 -18.84
C THR A 157 -6.12 -3.95 -17.99
N PRO A 158 -6.16 -5.17 -18.59
CA PRO A 158 -6.29 -6.40 -17.81
C PRO A 158 -5.21 -6.56 -16.73
N PHE A 159 -3.97 -6.15 -17.02
CA PHE A 159 -2.87 -6.19 -16.06
C PHE A 159 -3.11 -5.24 -14.87
N ALA A 160 -3.51 -4.00 -15.13
CA ALA A 160 -3.79 -3.03 -14.06
C ALA A 160 -4.96 -3.48 -13.18
N LEU A 161 -6.04 -3.99 -13.79
CA LEU A 161 -7.19 -4.55 -13.03
C LEU A 161 -6.77 -5.74 -12.17
N PHE A 162 -5.91 -6.63 -12.71
CA PHE A 162 -5.38 -7.76 -11.95
C PHE A 162 -4.51 -7.30 -10.77
N CYS A 163 -3.68 -6.26 -10.95
CA CYS A 163 -2.93 -5.63 -9.86
C CYS A 163 -3.88 -5.05 -8.79
N GLY A 164 -5.02 -4.49 -9.22
CA GLY A 164 -6.09 -4.03 -8.31
C GLY A 164 -6.61 -5.14 -7.41
N LEU A 165 -6.97 -6.29 -7.99
CA LEU A 165 -7.39 -7.47 -7.23
C LEU A 165 -6.28 -8.02 -6.33
N GLY A 166 -5.05 -8.02 -6.84
CA GLY A 166 -3.87 -8.44 -6.08
C GLY A 166 -3.63 -7.61 -4.82
N LEU A 167 -3.79 -6.29 -4.92
CA LEU A 167 -3.63 -5.41 -3.76
C LEU A 167 -4.75 -5.61 -2.72
N VAL A 168 -5.99 -5.89 -3.16
CA VAL A 168 -7.10 -6.23 -2.25
C VAL A 168 -6.74 -7.46 -1.41
N VAL A 169 -6.19 -8.52 -2.03
CA VAL A 169 -5.74 -9.71 -1.30
C VAL A 169 -4.57 -9.41 -0.38
N THR A 170 -3.64 -8.59 -0.83
CA THR A 170 -2.48 -8.14 -0.03
C THR A 170 -2.91 -7.43 1.25
N TYR A 171 -3.81 -6.47 1.13
CA TYR A 171 -4.29 -5.70 2.28
C TYR A 171 -5.20 -6.54 3.18
N ALA A 172 -6.00 -7.45 2.61
CA ALA A 172 -6.76 -8.42 3.40
C ALA A 172 -5.83 -9.29 4.27
N LEU A 173 -4.69 -9.77 3.73
CA LEU A 173 -3.70 -10.52 4.51
C LEU A 173 -3.02 -9.65 5.57
N LEU A 174 -2.65 -8.39 5.24
CA LEU A 174 -2.11 -7.44 6.21
C LEU A 174 -3.09 -7.20 7.37
N GLY A 175 -4.34 -6.86 7.09
CA GLY A 175 -5.37 -6.67 8.11
C GLY A 175 -5.64 -7.94 8.92
N CYS A 176 -5.63 -9.11 8.27
CA CYS A 176 -5.82 -10.39 8.94
C CYS A 176 -4.69 -10.68 9.94
N THR A 177 -3.43 -10.51 9.54
CA THR A 177 -2.27 -10.74 10.41
C THR A 177 -2.11 -9.66 11.48
N TRP A 178 -2.53 -8.41 11.20
CA TRP A 178 -2.67 -7.37 12.20
C TRP A 178 -3.66 -7.76 13.30
N LEU A 179 -4.85 -8.23 12.92
CA LEU A 179 -5.87 -8.68 13.87
C LEU A 179 -5.41 -9.90 14.68
N VAL A 180 -4.63 -10.81 14.10
CA VAL A 180 -3.96 -11.89 14.85
C VAL A 180 -3.11 -11.32 15.98
N MET A 181 -2.39 -10.24 15.75
CA MET A 181 -1.50 -9.61 16.74
C MET A 181 -2.30 -8.80 17.78
N LYS A 182 -3.37 -8.11 17.36
CA LYS A 182 -4.07 -7.10 18.17
C LYS A 182 -5.30 -7.61 18.90
N THR A 183 -5.77 -8.82 18.62
CA THR A 183 -7.01 -9.37 19.21
C THR A 183 -6.73 -10.66 19.99
N ALA A 184 -7.76 -11.19 20.64
CA ALA A 184 -7.73 -12.45 21.38
C ALA A 184 -9.03 -13.26 21.16
N GLY A 185 -9.09 -14.48 21.68
CA GLY A 185 -10.28 -15.33 21.67
C GLY A 185 -10.72 -15.80 20.28
N ASP A 186 -12.05 -15.81 20.07
CA ASP A 186 -12.66 -16.37 18.85
C ASP A 186 -12.35 -15.55 17.61
N LEU A 187 -12.31 -14.22 17.72
CA LEU A 187 -11.93 -13.33 16.61
C LEU A 187 -10.50 -13.64 16.13
N GLN A 188 -9.54 -13.72 17.05
CA GLN A 188 -8.16 -14.09 16.71
C GLN A 188 -8.07 -15.46 16.04
N THR A 189 -8.80 -16.46 16.58
CA THR A 189 -8.83 -17.82 16.01
C THR A 189 -9.39 -17.83 14.60
N ARG A 190 -10.41 -17.01 14.34
CA ARG A 190 -10.97 -16.84 13.00
C ARG A 190 -9.95 -16.24 12.04
N MET A 191 -9.17 -15.24 12.49
CA MET A 191 -8.12 -14.63 11.67
C MET A 191 -7.00 -15.61 11.34
N TYR A 192 -6.57 -16.47 12.27
CA TYR A 192 -5.62 -17.54 11.95
C TYR A 192 -6.12 -18.46 10.84
N ARG A 193 -7.42 -18.81 10.83
CA ARG A 193 -8.00 -19.65 9.77
C ARG A 193 -8.04 -18.94 8.42
N LEU A 194 -8.26 -17.62 8.38
CA LEU A 194 -8.31 -16.84 7.16
C LEU A 194 -6.92 -16.52 6.60
N ALA A 195 -5.89 -16.46 7.43
CA ALA A 195 -4.54 -16.11 7.01
C ALA A 195 -3.96 -17.08 5.97
N THR A 196 -4.16 -18.39 6.16
CA THR A 196 -3.63 -19.41 5.22
C THR A 196 -4.21 -19.28 3.81
N PRO A 197 -5.54 -19.29 3.57
CA PRO A 197 -6.08 -19.13 2.22
C PRO A 197 -5.71 -17.78 1.60
N LEU A 198 -5.70 -16.68 2.36
CA LEU A 198 -5.27 -15.38 1.86
C LEU A 198 -3.80 -15.40 1.41
N LEU A 199 -2.91 -16.03 2.19
CA LEU A 199 -1.51 -16.20 1.82
C LEU A 199 -1.36 -17.00 0.52
N VAL A 200 -2.09 -18.10 0.37
CA VAL A 200 -2.03 -18.94 -0.85
C VAL A 200 -2.50 -18.14 -2.07
N ILE A 201 -3.62 -17.42 -1.94
CA ILE A 201 -4.14 -16.57 -3.04
C ILE A 201 -3.11 -15.47 -3.38
N LEU A 202 -2.50 -14.84 -2.37
CA LEU A 202 -1.48 -13.83 -2.60
C LEU A 202 -0.26 -14.39 -3.34
N LEU A 203 0.22 -15.58 -2.98
CA LEU A 203 1.34 -16.23 -3.68
C LEU A 203 1.00 -16.54 -5.14
N LEU A 204 -0.24 -16.97 -5.42
CA LEU A 204 -0.72 -17.17 -6.78
C LEU A 204 -0.75 -15.84 -7.57
N VAL A 205 -1.25 -14.77 -6.94
CA VAL A 205 -1.24 -13.42 -7.55
C VAL A 205 0.18 -12.98 -7.86
N LEU A 206 1.10 -13.10 -6.89
CA LEU A 206 2.51 -12.74 -7.09
C LEU A 206 3.16 -13.57 -8.20
N ALA A 207 2.87 -14.88 -8.28
CA ALA A 207 3.36 -15.72 -9.35
C ALA A 207 2.84 -15.27 -10.72
N VAL A 208 1.55 -14.97 -10.84
CA VAL A 208 0.95 -14.47 -12.10
C VAL A 208 1.58 -13.13 -12.49
N VAL A 209 1.70 -12.16 -11.58
CA VAL A 209 2.34 -10.86 -11.87
C VAL A 209 3.80 -11.06 -12.28
N SER A 210 4.55 -11.92 -11.59
CA SER A 210 5.95 -12.19 -11.88
C SER A 210 6.18 -12.86 -13.23
N ILE A 211 5.21 -13.64 -13.74
CA ILE A 211 5.25 -14.24 -15.08
C ILE A 211 4.75 -13.25 -16.13
N TRP A 212 3.67 -12.54 -15.85
CA TRP A 212 3.03 -11.62 -16.80
C TRP A 212 3.93 -10.41 -17.12
N THR A 213 4.56 -9.82 -16.10
CA THR A 213 5.39 -8.61 -16.26
C THR A 213 6.48 -8.79 -17.33
N PRO A 214 7.38 -9.80 -17.28
CA PRO A 214 8.42 -9.96 -18.29
C PRO A 214 7.89 -10.38 -19.67
N ILE A 215 6.71 -10.99 -19.75
CA ILE A 215 6.07 -11.34 -21.05
C ILE A 215 5.51 -10.07 -21.70
N ALA A 216 4.89 -9.18 -20.93
CA ALA A 216 4.30 -7.93 -21.42
C ALA A 216 5.37 -6.86 -21.71
N HIS A 217 6.50 -6.88 -20.99
CA HIS A 217 7.56 -5.87 -21.02
C HIS A 217 8.94 -6.52 -21.25
N PRO A 218 9.36 -6.73 -22.51
CA PRO A 218 10.65 -7.37 -22.82
C PRO A 218 11.88 -6.67 -22.25
N GLU A 219 11.82 -5.35 -22.05
CA GLU A 219 12.86 -4.56 -21.41
C GLU A 219 13.03 -4.93 -19.94
N ILE A 220 11.96 -5.25 -19.23
CA ILE A 220 11.98 -5.74 -17.85
C ILE A 220 12.53 -7.18 -17.82
N ALA A 221 12.14 -8.03 -18.77
CA ALA A 221 12.68 -9.38 -18.92
C ALA A 221 14.21 -9.35 -19.10
N THR A 222 14.70 -8.50 -20.01
CA THR A 222 16.14 -8.34 -20.23
C THR A 222 16.85 -7.89 -18.94
N ARG A 223 16.26 -6.97 -18.19
CA ARG A 223 16.83 -6.50 -16.93
C ARG A 223 16.88 -7.61 -15.87
N TRP A 224 15.81 -8.40 -15.72
CA TRP A 224 15.75 -9.43 -14.68
C TRP A 224 16.67 -10.62 -14.97
N PHE A 225 16.78 -11.02 -16.25
CA PHE A 225 17.46 -12.26 -16.64
C PHE A 225 18.86 -12.04 -17.21
N SER A 226 19.33 -10.80 -17.36
CA SER A 226 20.72 -10.52 -17.74
C SER A 226 21.69 -10.71 -16.58
N LEU A 227 22.92 -11.10 -16.89
CA LEU A 227 24.01 -11.13 -15.91
C LEU A 227 24.65 -9.74 -15.81
N PRO A 228 25.03 -9.24 -14.63
CA PRO A 228 24.94 -9.90 -13.30
C PRO A 228 23.60 -9.72 -12.57
N ASN A 229 22.64 -8.99 -13.15
CA ASN A 229 21.38 -8.60 -12.49
C ASN A 229 20.60 -9.80 -11.94
N LEU A 230 20.60 -10.93 -12.67
CA LEU A 230 19.92 -12.15 -12.22
C LEU A 230 20.36 -12.55 -10.81
N PHE A 231 21.67 -12.52 -10.51
CA PHE A 231 22.17 -12.89 -9.18
C PHE A 231 21.81 -11.85 -8.10
N VAL A 232 21.74 -10.58 -8.47
CA VAL A 232 21.35 -9.49 -7.56
C VAL A 232 19.86 -9.54 -7.21
N LEU A 233 19.02 -9.95 -8.17
CA LEU A 233 17.57 -9.99 -8.01
C LEU A 233 17.04 -11.33 -7.47
N LEU A 234 17.78 -12.42 -7.66
CA LEU A 234 17.40 -13.76 -7.19
C LEU A 234 17.06 -13.85 -5.68
N PRO A 235 17.71 -13.10 -4.77
CA PRO A 235 17.31 -13.10 -3.36
C PRO A 235 15.86 -12.68 -3.11
N VAL A 236 15.26 -11.84 -3.95
CA VAL A 236 13.89 -11.34 -3.74
C VAL A 236 12.86 -12.48 -3.76
N PRO A 237 12.74 -13.31 -4.81
CA PRO A 237 11.79 -14.43 -4.79
C PRO A 237 12.10 -15.47 -3.69
N ILE A 238 13.37 -15.69 -3.35
CA ILE A 238 13.75 -16.57 -2.25
C ILE A 238 13.21 -16.03 -0.92
N LEU A 239 13.41 -14.74 -0.64
CA LEU A 239 12.92 -14.10 0.57
C LEU A 239 11.38 -14.06 0.61
N VAL A 240 10.70 -13.91 -0.53
CA VAL A 240 9.24 -14.04 -0.62
C VAL A 240 8.79 -15.42 -0.18
N LEU A 241 9.40 -16.49 -0.68
CA LEU A 241 9.06 -17.87 -0.29
C LEU A 241 9.38 -18.15 1.18
N LEU A 242 10.52 -17.67 1.68
CA LEU A 242 10.89 -17.81 3.09
C LEU A 242 9.93 -17.05 4.01
N SER A 243 9.52 -15.84 3.62
CA SER A 243 8.51 -15.06 4.35
C SER A 243 7.15 -15.76 4.37
N ALA A 244 6.73 -16.31 3.25
CA ALA A 244 5.48 -17.07 3.14
C ALA A 244 5.52 -18.33 4.00
N TRP A 245 6.63 -19.08 3.97
CA TRP A 245 6.83 -20.22 4.85
C TRP A 245 6.79 -19.81 6.33
N GLY A 246 7.46 -18.72 6.69
CA GLY A 246 7.47 -18.19 8.06
C GLY A 246 6.09 -17.73 8.54
N ILE A 247 5.29 -17.08 7.67
CA ILE A 247 3.89 -16.72 7.96
C ILE A 247 3.09 -17.98 8.26
N GLN A 248 3.16 -18.99 7.38
CA GLN A 248 2.44 -20.24 7.54
C GLN A 248 2.87 -21.00 8.81
N HIS A 249 4.17 -21.01 9.11
CA HIS A 249 4.69 -21.60 10.34
C HIS A 249 4.17 -20.87 11.59
N GLY A 250 4.18 -19.53 11.57
CA GLY A 250 3.65 -18.70 12.65
C GLY A 250 2.15 -18.91 12.86
N VAL A 251 1.37 -19.00 11.78
CA VAL A 251 -0.08 -19.28 11.85
C VAL A 251 -0.35 -20.65 12.46
N LYS A 252 0.38 -21.71 12.06
CA LYS A 252 0.22 -23.06 12.60
C LYS A 252 0.59 -23.17 14.10
N ASN A 253 1.57 -22.40 14.54
CA ASN A 253 2.05 -22.40 15.93
C ASN A 253 1.38 -21.31 16.78
N ALA A 254 0.31 -20.68 16.30
CA ALA A 254 -0.41 -19.60 16.99
C ALA A 254 0.50 -18.47 17.47
N ALA A 255 1.52 -18.11 16.67
CA ALA A 255 2.43 -17.01 16.97
C ALA A 255 1.74 -15.66 16.76
N HIS A 256 1.87 -14.75 17.75
CA HIS A 256 1.15 -13.48 17.74
C HIS A 256 1.75 -12.41 16.82
N TYR A 257 3.09 -12.30 16.74
CA TYR A 257 3.79 -11.20 16.06
C TYR A 257 4.36 -11.61 14.70
N SER A 258 4.91 -12.81 14.58
CA SER A 258 5.65 -13.21 13.37
C SER A 258 4.79 -13.23 12.10
N PRO A 259 3.49 -13.61 12.09
CA PRO A 259 2.69 -13.55 10.88
C PRO A 259 2.58 -12.12 10.32
N PHE A 260 2.37 -11.13 11.19
CA PHE A 260 2.25 -9.73 10.76
C PHE A 260 3.60 -9.17 10.26
N LEU A 261 4.68 -9.34 11.03
CA LEU A 261 6.00 -8.83 10.64
C LEU A 261 6.50 -9.42 9.32
N LEU A 262 6.27 -10.73 9.10
CA LEU A 262 6.64 -11.38 7.86
C LEU A 262 5.71 -10.99 6.69
N THR A 263 4.45 -10.65 6.96
CA THR A 263 3.56 -10.09 5.93
C THR A 263 4.02 -8.69 5.53
N LEU A 264 4.46 -7.85 6.47
CA LEU A 264 5.08 -6.56 6.14
C LEU A 264 6.32 -6.74 5.25
N LEU A 265 7.18 -7.69 5.59
CA LEU A 265 8.36 -8.02 4.77
C LEU A 265 7.96 -8.49 3.36
N LEU A 266 6.94 -9.35 3.26
CA LEU A 266 6.44 -9.84 1.96
C LEU A 266 5.92 -8.71 1.08
N VAL A 267 5.15 -7.77 1.65
CA VAL A 267 4.66 -6.57 0.94
C VAL A 267 5.82 -5.68 0.52
N PHE A 268 6.79 -5.44 1.41
CA PHE A 268 7.99 -4.68 1.10
C PHE A 268 8.77 -5.28 -0.07
N LEU A 269 8.97 -6.60 -0.08
CA LEU A 269 9.66 -7.31 -1.16
C LEU A 269 8.91 -7.21 -2.49
N GLY A 270 7.58 -7.36 -2.47
CA GLY A 270 6.74 -7.23 -3.66
C GLY A 270 6.83 -5.84 -4.29
N LEU A 271 6.66 -4.79 -3.49
CA LEU A 271 6.76 -3.40 -3.96
C LEU A 271 8.18 -3.04 -4.41
N SER A 272 9.20 -3.50 -3.69
CA SER A 272 10.60 -3.29 -4.08
C SER A 272 10.91 -3.95 -5.41
N GLY A 273 10.41 -5.18 -5.64
CA GLY A 273 10.56 -5.87 -6.93
C GLY A 273 9.95 -5.09 -8.08
N LEU A 274 8.75 -4.52 -7.89
CA LEU A 274 8.11 -3.67 -8.90
C LEU A 274 8.90 -2.37 -9.14
N GLY A 275 9.35 -1.69 -8.08
CA GLY A 275 10.15 -0.47 -8.18
C GLY A 275 11.47 -0.70 -8.93
N ILE A 276 12.19 -1.78 -8.64
CA ILE A 276 13.41 -2.16 -9.33
C ILE A 276 13.16 -2.44 -10.82
N SER A 277 12.00 -2.99 -11.15
CA SER A 277 11.64 -3.32 -12.54
C SER A 277 11.55 -2.09 -13.44
N ILE A 278 11.04 -0.97 -12.93
CA ILE A 278 10.88 0.26 -13.71
C ILE A 278 12.06 1.24 -13.56
N TRP A 279 12.96 1.03 -12.58
CA TRP A 279 14.13 1.90 -12.37
C TRP A 279 14.97 2.09 -13.65
N PRO A 280 15.47 3.29 -13.99
CA PRO A 280 15.33 4.58 -13.30
C PRO A 280 14.17 5.44 -13.83
N LEU A 281 13.18 4.81 -14.47
CA LEU A 281 12.05 5.49 -15.06
C LEU A 281 11.03 5.87 -13.98
N LEU A 282 10.62 7.12 -13.97
CA LEU A 282 9.50 7.59 -13.15
C LEU A 282 8.19 7.43 -13.91
N ILE A 283 8.25 7.59 -15.24
CA ILE A 283 7.16 7.28 -16.17
C ILE A 283 7.70 6.37 -17.27
N PRO A 284 7.47 5.06 -17.19
CA PRO A 284 7.81 4.16 -18.27
C PRO A 284 7.05 4.50 -19.57
N PRO A 285 7.63 4.27 -20.75
CA PRO A 285 9.01 3.84 -20.97
C PRO A 285 10.01 4.99 -21.14
N SER A 286 9.58 6.26 -21.03
CA SER A 286 10.30 7.40 -21.64
C SER A 286 10.92 8.41 -20.67
N ILE A 287 10.41 8.57 -19.43
CA ILE A 287 10.86 9.66 -18.56
C ILE A 287 11.57 9.11 -17.32
N THR A 288 12.85 9.46 -17.21
CA THR A 288 13.68 9.15 -16.04
C THR A 288 13.40 10.14 -14.89
N LEU A 289 13.83 9.78 -13.69
CA LEU A 289 13.71 10.64 -12.52
C LEU A 289 14.45 11.99 -12.70
N TRP A 290 15.61 12.00 -13.36
CA TRP A 290 16.37 13.24 -13.60
C TRP A 290 15.69 14.17 -14.61
N GLN A 291 15.02 13.61 -15.63
CA GLN A 291 14.26 14.39 -16.62
C GLN A 291 12.98 15.00 -16.03
N ALA A 292 12.36 14.32 -15.03
CA ALA A 292 11.15 14.79 -14.37
C ALA A 292 11.43 15.79 -13.24
N ALA A 293 12.68 15.91 -12.79
CA ALA A 293 13.06 16.66 -11.60
C ALA A 293 12.85 18.18 -11.75
N ALA A 294 12.42 18.80 -10.64
CA ALA A 294 12.38 20.24 -10.49
C ALA A 294 13.81 20.84 -10.46
N PRO A 295 13.96 22.16 -10.65
CA PRO A 295 15.26 22.83 -10.54
C PRO A 295 15.97 22.55 -9.21
N PRO A 296 17.32 22.44 -9.21
CA PRO A 296 18.08 22.09 -8.00
C PRO A 296 17.84 23.02 -6.80
N GLN A 297 17.57 24.31 -7.06
CA GLN A 297 17.25 25.29 -6.02
C GLN A 297 15.96 24.93 -5.27
N SER A 298 14.90 24.53 -6.01
CA SER A 298 13.64 24.10 -5.41
C SER A 298 13.80 22.81 -4.63
N LEU A 299 14.50 21.81 -5.20
CA LEU A 299 14.78 20.55 -4.53
C LEU A 299 15.57 20.75 -3.24
N GLY A 300 16.61 21.60 -3.27
CA GLY A 300 17.42 21.92 -2.09
C GLY A 300 16.63 22.65 -1.00
N PHE A 301 15.81 23.63 -1.37
CA PHE A 301 14.95 24.34 -0.41
C PHE A 301 13.94 23.41 0.28
N MET A 302 13.25 22.59 -0.50
CA MET A 302 12.28 21.64 0.04
C MET A 302 12.95 20.57 0.92
N LEU A 303 14.19 20.17 0.60
CA LEU A 303 14.92 19.16 1.37
C LEU A 303 15.19 19.63 2.80
N VAL A 304 15.45 20.92 3.01
CA VAL A 304 15.60 21.49 4.36
C VAL A 304 14.34 21.27 5.18
N GLY A 305 13.15 21.54 4.61
CA GLY A 305 11.87 21.28 5.30
C GLY A 305 11.67 19.79 5.58
N ALA A 306 11.97 18.93 4.61
CA ALA A 306 11.82 17.48 4.74
C ALA A 306 12.71 16.90 5.86
N LEU A 307 13.94 17.40 6.02
CA LEU A 307 14.88 16.99 7.07
C LEU A 307 14.36 17.26 8.50
N PHE A 308 13.47 18.24 8.67
CA PHE A 308 12.83 18.50 9.95
C PHE A 308 11.51 17.72 10.10
N ILE A 309 10.66 17.74 9.07
CA ILE A 309 9.31 17.19 9.15
C ILE A 309 9.32 15.64 9.20
N ILE A 310 10.14 14.99 8.38
CA ILE A 310 10.15 13.51 8.33
C ILE A 310 10.55 12.89 9.69
N PRO A 311 11.62 13.34 10.38
CA PRO A 311 11.93 12.83 11.71
C PRO A 311 10.80 13.05 12.73
N ILE A 312 10.13 14.21 12.69
CA ILE A 312 8.99 14.50 13.57
C ILE A 312 7.85 13.52 13.33
N ILE A 313 7.48 13.29 12.05
CA ILE A 313 6.44 12.32 11.70
C ILE A 313 6.82 10.92 12.16
N LEU A 314 8.08 10.50 11.97
CA LEU A 314 8.55 9.18 12.41
C LEU A 314 8.48 9.02 13.93
N VAL A 315 8.91 10.03 14.70
CA VAL A 315 8.81 10.01 16.16
C VAL A 315 7.35 9.95 16.61
N TYR A 316 6.50 10.78 16.02
CA TYR A 316 5.05 10.76 16.30
C TYR A 316 4.43 9.39 15.98
N THR A 317 4.71 8.84 14.82
CA THR A 317 4.24 7.52 14.40
C THR A 317 4.68 6.44 15.40
N PHE A 318 5.99 6.38 15.69
CA PHE A 318 6.52 5.42 16.67
C PHE A 318 5.83 5.56 18.03
N TRP A 319 5.66 6.79 18.52
CA TRP A 319 5.02 7.07 19.81
C TRP A 319 3.56 6.63 19.83
N SER A 320 2.78 6.91 18.78
CA SER A 320 1.39 6.44 18.66
C SER A 320 1.29 4.92 18.76
N TYR A 321 2.10 4.20 17.98
CA TYR A 321 2.11 2.74 18.02
C TYR A 321 2.59 2.17 19.36
N TYR A 322 3.53 2.85 20.01
CA TYR A 322 4.00 2.45 21.34
C TYR A 322 2.92 2.62 22.41
N VAL A 323 2.19 3.73 22.40
CA VAL A 323 1.10 4.00 23.34
C VAL A 323 -0.03 2.97 23.19
N PHE A 324 -0.44 2.69 21.96
CA PHE A 324 -1.56 1.77 21.64
C PHE A 324 -1.12 0.33 21.31
N ARG A 325 0.01 -0.14 21.86
CA ARG A 325 0.60 -1.45 21.53
C ARG A 325 -0.17 -2.66 22.06
N GLY A 326 -1.08 -2.50 23.01
CA GLY A 326 -1.82 -3.60 23.65
C GLY A 326 -2.78 -4.33 22.72
N LYS A 327 -3.34 -5.45 23.20
CA LYS A 327 -4.49 -6.12 22.57
C LYS A 327 -5.75 -5.35 22.89
N VAL A 328 -6.69 -5.31 21.95
CA VAL A 328 -8.00 -4.69 22.11
C VAL A 328 -9.03 -5.75 22.48
N SER A 329 -9.88 -5.45 23.46
CA SER A 329 -10.99 -6.30 23.93
C SER A 329 -12.33 -5.58 23.79
N HIS A 330 -13.44 -6.32 23.96
CA HIS A 330 -14.79 -5.77 23.93
C HIS A 330 -15.05 -4.70 25.00
N GLU A 331 -14.28 -4.68 26.09
CA GLU A 331 -14.42 -3.72 27.19
C GLU A 331 -13.72 -2.37 26.90
N GLN A 332 -12.86 -2.32 25.90
CA GLN A 332 -12.10 -1.12 25.52
C GLN A 332 -12.79 -0.43 24.34
N GLY A 333 -13.72 0.46 24.63
CA GLY A 333 -14.32 1.34 23.64
C GLY A 333 -13.40 2.54 23.33
N TYR A 334 -13.30 2.93 22.06
CA TYR A 334 -12.76 4.23 21.66
C TYR A 334 -13.87 5.28 21.92
N HIS A 335 -13.62 6.17 22.87
CA HIS A 335 -14.51 7.29 23.25
C HIS A 335 -13.93 8.61 22.77
#